data_7340a050a6acbb65527b76d134d12ab9
#
_entry.id   7340a050a6acbb65527b76d134d12ab9
#
_cell.length_a   1.000
_cell.length_b   1.000
_cell.length_c   1.000
_cell.angle_alpha   90.00
_cell.angle_beta   90.00
_cell.angle_gamma   90.00
#
_symmetry.space_group_name_H-M   'P 1'
#
loop_
_entity.id
_entity.type
_entity.pdbx_description
1 polymer ?
#
loop_
_entity_poly.entity_id
_entity_poly.type
_entity_poly.pdbx_seq_one_letter_code
_entity_poly.pdbx_strand_id
1 'polypeptide(L)'
;FEVLDDFNGLEMGFISNNSGGYISKNKYLFEKIELTHLNQFILEQSVFGTPIFKLGSGGVNILMISGIHGNELPPQLASLKLLNELINTKLENTVYIIPFAAPKATMNNERTLNSRDLNRSAHIKNSLSNLIMQAIDELDVNFVGDFHSTAKNSNPGFESVFSSRNPSPESCLIANYISAQMGSKVISFEFAGKIYKGAVEDVCNLKGVPAVTGEVLSPFALVGKGSDEKSLMQMKSFLSYFGIFFKK
;
A
#
# COMPACT_ATOMS: atom_id res chain seq x y z
N PHE A 1 -10.02 -9.98 -13.30
CA PHE A 1 -9.21 -10.79 -12.38
C PHE A 1 -9.13 -12.23 -12.87
N GLU A 2 -7.95 -12.81 -12.78
CA GLU A 2 -7.66 -14.21 -13.10
C GLU A 2 -7.36 -14.97 -11.81
N VAL A 3 -7.96 -16.15 -11.66
CA VAL A 3 -7.71 -17.03 -10.50
C VAL A 3 -6.38 -17.75 -10.69
N LEU A 4 -5.54 -17.72 -9.66
CA LEU A 4 -4.22 -18.36 -9.64
C LEU A 4 -4.29 -19.65 -8.81
N ASP A 5 -4.50 -20.78 -9.46
CA ASP A 5 -4.72 -22.08 -8.80
C ASP A 5 -3.54 -22.50 -7.92
N ASP A 6 -2.31 -22.16 -8.33
CA ASP A 6 -1.07 -22.47 -7.59
C ASP A 6 -0.94 -21.70 -6.26
N PHE A 7 -1.80 -20.71 -5.99
CA PHE A 7 -1.72 -19.83 -4.83
C PHE A 7 -3.05 -19.78 -4.05
N ASN A 8 -3.64 -20.94 -3.78
CA ASN A 8 -4.85 -21.07 -2.95
C ASN A 8 -6.02 -20.18 -3.40
N GLY A 9 -6.20 -20.02 -4.71
CA GLY A 9 -7.28 -19.22 -5.27
C GLY A 9 -7.07 -17.71 -5.15
N LEU A 10 -5.84 -17.25 -4.95
CA LEU A 10 -5.47 -15.84 -5.14
C LEU A 10 -5.91 -15.40 -6.54
N GLU A 11 -6.52 -14.23 -6.63
CA GLU A 11 -6.88 -13.64 -7.92
C GLU A 11 -5.94 -12.47 -8.24
N MET A 12 -5.64 -12.25 -9.52
CA MET A 12 -4.78 -11.15 -9.97
C MET A 12 -5.41 -10.37 -11.12
N GLY A 13 -5.18 -9.07 -11.12
CA GLY A 13 -5.45 -8.16 -12.21
C GLY A 13 -4.31 -7.14 -12.37
N PHE A 14 -4.46 -6.19 -13.28
CA PHE A 14 -3.52 -5.09 -13.48
C PHE A 14 -4.22 -3.74 -13.38
N ILE A 15 -3.61 -2.82 -12.63
CA ILE A 15 -4.00 -1.39 -12.62
C ILE A 15 -3.53 -0.72 -13.91
N SER A 16 -2.33 -1.05 -14.37
CA SER A 16 -1.70 -0.48 -15.57
C SER A 16 -0.74 -1.48 -16.18
N ASN A 17 -0.68 -1.50 -17.50
CA ASN A 17 0.28 -2.29 -18.28
C ASN A 17 1.50 -1.47 -18.73
N ASN A 18 1.58 -0.17 -18.35
CA ASN A 18 2.63 0.75 -18.79
C ASN A 18 3.60 1.18 -17.67
N SER A 19 3.41 0.65 -16.47
CA SER A 19 4.16 1.03 -15.26
C SER A 19 5.20 -0.01 -14.85
N GLY A 20 5.35 -1.07 -15.61
CA GLY A 20 6.18 -2.23 -15.31
C GLY A 20 7.66 -1.94 -15.20
N GLY A 21 8.34 -2.74 -14.39
CA GLY A 21 9.78 -2.67 -14.20
C GLY A 21 10.33 -3.94 -13.55
N TYR A 22 11.61 -4.16 -13.75
CA TYR A 22 12.35 -5.29 -13.17
C TYR A 22 12.76 -4.96 -11.73
N ILE A 23 11.92 -5.32 -10.75
CA ILE A 23 12.16 -5.10 -9.31
C ILE A 23 13.53 -5.67 -8.88
N SER A 24 13.95 -6.80 -9.47
CA SER A 24 15.25 -7.43 -9.22
C SER A 24 16.46 -6.55 -9.52
N LYS A 25 16.31 -5.50 -10.32
CA LYS A 25 17.38 -4.52 -10.56
C LYS A 25 17.60 -3.56 -9.38
N ASN A 26 16.61 -3.41 -8.51
CA ASN A 26 16.79 -2.71 -7.23
C ASN A 26 17.41 -3.67 -6.21
N LYS A 27 18.73 -3.75 -6.20
CA LYS A 27 19.47 -4.69 -5.34
C LYS A 27 19.21 -4.48 -3.84
N TYR A 28 18.97 -3.25 -3.41
CA TYR A 28 18.71 -2.91 -1.99
C TYR A 28 17.38 -3.46 -1.48
N LEU A 29 16.42 -3.62 -2.38
CA LEU A 29 15.15 -4.28 -2.08
C LEU A 29 15.27 -5.79 -2.34
N PHE A 30 15.76 -6.17 -3.50
CA PHE A 30 15.77 -7.56 -3.96
C PHE A 30 16.53 -8.50 -3.02
N GLU A 31 17.68 -8.08 -2.48
CA GLU A 31 18.46 -8.86 -1.52
C GLU A 31 17.72 -9.16 -0.19
N LYS A 32 16.66 -8.39 0.11
CA LYS A 32 15.83 -8.57 1.30
C LYS A 32 14.58 -9.42 1.05
N ILE A 33 14.26 -9.69 -0.20
CA ILE A 33 13.08 -10.48 -0.58
C ILE A 33 13.38 -11.97 -0.41
N GLU A 34 12.60 -12.65 0.42
CA GLU A 34 12.54 -14.09 0.43
C GLU A 34 11.94 -14.59 -0.90
N LEU A 35 12.68 -15.41 -1.66
CA LEU A 35 12.23 -15.88 -2.97
C LEU A 35 11.29 -17.09 -2.85
N THR A 36 10.15 -16.90 -2.17
CA THR A 36 9.05 -17.86 -2.21
C THR A 36 8.51 -17.97 -3.63
N HIS A 37 7.79 -19.05 -3.94
CA HIS A 37 7.15 -19.22 -5.24
C HIS A 37 6.20 -18.04 -5.57
N LEU A 38 5.41 -17.60 -4.58
CA LEU A 38 4.54 -16.44 -4.73
C LEU A 38 5.31 -15.14 -5.01
N ASN A 39 6.40 -14.87 -4.26
CA ASN A 39 7.18 -13.65 -4.46
C ASN A 39 7.86 -13.64 -5.82
N GLN A 40 8.38 -14.76 -6.30
CA GLN A 40 8.94 -14.88 -7.64
C GLN A 40 7.88 -14.55 -8.70
N PHE A 41 6.69 -15.12 -8.57
CA PHE A 41 5.56 -14.82 -9.45
C PHE A 41 5.20 -13.30 -9.44
N ILE A 42 5.09 -12.69 -8.25
CA ILE A 42 4.78 -11.26 -8.13
C ILE A 42 5.85 -10.40 -8.82
N LEU A 43 7.13 -10.73 -8.65
CA LEU A 43 8.24 -10.03 -9.31
C LEU A 43 8.17 -10.14 -10.83
N GLU A 44 7.84 -11.31 -11.36
CA GLU A 44 7.66 -11.55 -12.79
C GLU A 44 6.49 -10.73 -13.35
N GLN A 45 5.34 -10.73 -12.66
CA GLN A 45 4.17 -9.95 -13.09
C GLN A 45 4.43 -8.44 -13.05
N SER A 46 5.23 -7.97 -12.11
CA SER A 46 5.61 -6.54 -11.99
C SER A 46 6.42 -6.02 -13.18
N VAL A 47 7.00 -6.90 -13.98
CA VAL A 47 7.67 -6.51 -15.26
C VAL A 47 6.66 -5.98 -16.27
N PHE A 48 5.43 -6.50 -16.27
CA PHE A 48 4.41 -6.16 -17.24
C PHE A 48 3.54 -4.97 -16.85
N GLY A 49 3.56 -4.56 -15.59
CA GLY A 49 2.72 -3.46 -15.11
C GLY A 49 2.62 -3.39 -13.60
N THR A 50 1.52 -2.80 -13.13
CA THR A 50 1.18 -2.72 -11.71
C THR A 50 0.16 -3.82 -11.38
N PRO A 51 0.58 -4.95 -10.81
CA PRO A 51 -0.35 -6.01 -10.45
C PRO A 51 -1.14 -5.64 -9.19
N ILE A 52 -2.39 -6.06 -9.16
CA ILE A 52 -3.28 -6.02 -7.99
C ILE A 52 -3.74 -7.44 -7.69
N PHE A 53 -3.63 -7.84 -6.43
CA PHE A 53 -4.00 -9.17 -5.95
C PHE A 53 -5.27 -9.07 -5.11
N LYS A 54 -6.18 -10.05 -5.28
CA LYS A 54 -7.43 -10.14 -4.53
C LYS A 54 -7.48 -11.45 -3.76
N LEU A 55 -7.82 -11.36 -2.48
CA LEU A 55 -7.99 -12.47 -1.56
C LEU A 55 -9.33 -12.37 -0.84
N GLY A 56 -9.93 -13.52 -0.58
CA GLY A 56 -11.20 -13.61 0.12
C GLY A 56 -12.38 -13.13 -0.72
N SER A 57 -13.55 -13.16 -0.12
CA SER A 57 -14.80 -12.71 -0.74
C SER A 57 -15.83 -12.36 0.32
N GLY A 58 -16.68 -11.39 0.04
CA GLY A 58 -17.71 -10.91 0.96
C GLY A 58 -17.23 -9.82 1.90
N GLY A 59 -18.01 -9.52 2.92
CA GLY A 59 -17.73 -8.47 3.90
C GLY A 59 -17.50 -7.10 3.27
N VAL A 60 -16.49 -6.38 3.78
CA VAL A 60 -16.05 -5.11 3.22
C VAL A 60 -14.89 -5.30 2.25
N ASN A 61 -14.78 -4.40 1.28
CA ASN A 61 -13.70 -4.36 0.29
C ASN A 61 -12.59 -3.42 0.79
N ILE A 62 -11.42 -3.96 1.04
CA ILE A 62 -10.27 -3.27 1.62
C ILE A 62 -9.14 -3.25 0.60
N LEU A 63 -8.56 -2.09 0.34
CA LEU A 63 -7.38 -1.97 -0.52
C LEU A 63 -6.17 -1.54 0.30
N MET A 64 -5.06 -2.24 0.10
CA MET A 64 -3.75 -1.90 0.66
C MET A 64 -2.77 -1.63 -0.47
N ILE A 65 -2.04 -0.52 -0.35
CA ILE A 65 -1.11 -0.05 -1.38
C ILE A 65 0.27 0.15 -0.77
N SER A 66 1.31 -0.23 -1.50
CA SER A 66 2.68 0.16 -1.24
C SER A 66 3.40 0.49 -2.55
N GLY A 67 4.50 1.22 -2.48
CA GLY A 67 5.31 1.56 -3.65
C GLY A 67 4.77 2.71 -4.51
N ILE A 68 3.89 3.56 -4.00
CA ILE A 68 3.53 4.86 -4.62
C ILE A 68 4.80 5.69 -4.84
N HIS A 69 5.72 5.68 -3.87
CA HIS A 69 7.08 6.13 -4.06
C HIS A 69 8.01 4.91 -4.17
N GLY A 70 8.70 4.79 -5.30
CA GLY A 70 9.49 3.60 -5.60
C GLY A 70 10.70 3.40 -4.70
N ASN A 71 11.22 4.47 -4.09
CA ASN A 71 12.36 4.45 -3.17
C ASN A 71 11.99 4.29 -1.68
N GLU A 72 10.72 4.08 -1.39
CA GLU A 72 10.23 3.76 -0.04
C GLU A 72 10.06 2.24 0.06
N LEU A 73 11.14 1.55 0.41
CA LEU A 73 11.27 0.09 0.26
C LEU A 73 10.59 -0.74 1.36
N PRO A 74 10.54 -0.32 2.64
CA PRO A 74 10.00 -1.15 3.71
C PRO A 74 8.56 -1.62 3.50
N PRO A 75 7.59 -0.75 3.11
CA PRO A 75 6.21 -1.22 2.90
C PRO A 75 6.07 -2.15 1.69
N GLN A 76 6.91 -2.03 0.67
CA GLN A 76 6.91 -2.93 -0.48
C GLN A 76 7.33 -4.34 -0.06
N LEU A 77 8.39 -4.44 0.75
CA LEU A 77 8.83 -5.72 1.33
C LEU A 77 7.77 -6.30 2.29
N ALA A 78 7.16 -5.45 3.13
CA ALA A 78 6.10 -5.85 4.04
C ALA A 78 4.86 -6.39 3.30
N SER A 79 4.50 -5.80 2.16
CA SER A 79 3.38 -6.29 1.33
C SER A 79 3.60 -7.70 0.81
N LEU A 80 4.82 -8.05 0.44
CA LEU A 80 5.16 -9.42 0.02
C LEU A 80 5.00 -10.41 1.17
N LYS A 81 5.50 -10.05 2.36
CA LYS A 81 5.34 -10.86 3.58
C LYS A 81 3.87 -11.04 3.91
N LEU A 82 3.08 -9.97 3.86
CA LEU A 82 1.64 -10.00 4.12
C LEU A 82 0.90 -10.91 3.14
N LEU A 83 1.19 -10.84 1.85
CA LEU A 83 0.58 -11.72 0.83
C LEU A 83 0.85 -13.19 1.13
N ASN A 84 2.08 -13.55 1.50
CA ASN A 84 2.44 -14.93 1.87
C ASN A 84 1.69 -15.42 3.12
N GLU A 85 1.36 -14.55 4.06
CA GLU A 85 0.54 -14.92 5.22
C GLU A 85 -0.94 -15.02 4.86
N LEU A 86 -1.46 -14.09 4.06
CA LEU A 86 -2.89 -14.02 3.74
C LEU A 86 -3.37 -15.15 2.84
N ILE A 87 -2.56 -15.69 1.92
CA ILE A 87 -2.96 -16.84 1.10
C ILE A 87 -3.29 -18.10 1.91
N ASN A 88 -2.85 -18.15 3.16
CA ASN A 88 -3.13 -19.25 4.10
C ASN A 88 -4.13 -18.83 5.21
N THR A 89 -4.71 -17.64 5.11
CA THR A 89 -5.64 -17.10 6.10
C THR A 89 -7.06 -17.15 5.55
N LYS A 90 -7.99 -17.67 6.35
CA LYS A 90 -9.41 -17.59 5.99
C LYS A 90 -9.89 -16.14 6.16
N LEU A 91 -10.38 -15.55 5.08
CA LEU A 91 -10.90 -14.19 5.05
C LEU A 91 -12.40 -14.18 4.84
N GLU A 92 -13.11 -13.38 5.63
CA GLU A 92 -14.54 -13.09 5.48
C GLU A 92 -14.79 -11.73 4.81
N ASN A 93 -13.71 -11.00 4.55
CA ASN A 93 -13.67 -9.75 3.80
C ASN A 93 -12.96 -9.96 2.47
N THR A 94 -13.14 -9.02 1.54
CA THR A 94 -12.35 -8.96 0.32
C THR A 94 -11.16 -8.03 0.53
N VAL A 95 -9.95 -8.54 0.36
CA VAL A 95 -8.72 -7.77 0.51
C VAL A 95 -8.01 -7.67 -0.84
N TYR A 96 -7.78 -6.45 -1.29
CA TYR A 96 -6.96 -6.13 -2.46
C TYR A 96 -5.60 -5.62 -2.01
N ILE A 97 -4.54 -6.05 -2.66
CA ILE A 97 -3.17 -5.61 -2.36
C ILE A 97 -2.43 -5.24 -3.65
N ILE A 98 -1.85 -4.04 -3.66
CA ILE A 98 -0.93 -3.57 -4.68
C ILE A 98 0.45 -3.49 -4.01
N PRO A 99 1.35 -4.49 -4.21
CA PRO A 99 2.65 -4.52 -3.52
C PRO A 99 3.66 -3.53 -4.10
N PHE A 100 3.57 -3.26 -5.40
CA PHE A 100 4.43 -2.35 -6.14
C PHE A 100 3.57 -1.46 -7.03
N ALA A 101 3.14 -0.30 -6.50
CA ALA A 101 2.28 0.60 -7.26
C ALA A 101 2.98 1.16 -8.51
N ALA A 102 4.28 1.44 -8.42
CA ALA A 102 5.09 1.94 -9.52
C ALA A 102 6.34 1.07 -9.71
N PRO A 103 6.23 -0.13 -10.32
CA PRO A 103 7.36 -1.06 -10.44
C PRO A 103 8.58 -0.46 -11.14
N LYS A 104 8.38 0.40 -12.15
CA LYS A 104 9.48 1.09 -12.84
C LYS A 104 10.22 2.06 -11.91
N ALA A 105 9.50 2.79 -11.06
CA ALA A 105 10.12 3.68 -10.07
C ALA A 105 10.88 2.86 -9.02
N THR A 106 10.32 1.74 -8.57
CA THR A 106 10.98 0.81 -7.65
C THR A 106 12.24 0.20 -8.26
N MET A 107 12.17 -0.23 -9.52
CA MET A 107 13.33 -0.73 -10.27
C MET A 107 14.50 0.26 -10.25
N ASN A 108 14.21 1.53 -10.46
CA ASN A 108 15.20 2.61 -10.49
C ASN A 108 15.55 3.15 -9.10
N ASN A 109 14.88 2.66 -8.05
CA ASN A 109 15.02 3.16 -6.69
C ASN A 109 14.75 4.67 -6.57
N GLU A 110 13.72 5.15 -7.28
CA GLU A 110 13.34 6.54 -7.41
C GLU A 110 11.99 6.83 -6.73
N ARG A 111 11.84 8.05 -6.21
CA ARG A 111 10.59 8.52 -5.62
C ARG A 111 9.47 8.63 -6.66
N THR A 112 9.81 9.20 -7.81
CA THR A 112 8.85 9.59 -8.85
C THR A 112 8.79 8.59 -10.00
N LEU A 113 7.68 8.57 -10.71
CA LEU A 113 7.54 7.87 -11.99
C LEU A 113 7.53 8.89 -13.12
N ASN A 114 8.51 8.81 -14.02
CA ASN A 114 8.64 9.76 -15.14
C ASN A 114 8.56 11.22 -14.68
N SER A 115 9.32 11.54 -13.62
CA SER A 115 9.38 12.86 -12.97
C SER A 115 8.08 13.34 -12.31
N ARG A 116 7.07 12.47 -12.17
CA ARG A 116 5.80 12.77 -11.49
C ARG A 116 5.75 12.16 -10.11
N ASP A 117 5.47 12.98 -9.10
CA ASP A 117 5.12 12.50 -7.76
C ASP A 117 3.69 11.95 -7.78
N LEU A 118 3.58 10.62 -7.70
CA LEU A 118 2.29 9.93 -7.74
C LEU A 118 1.43 10.24 -6.52
N ASN A 119 2.05 10.60 -5.39
CA ASN A 119 1.33 11.00 -4.18
C ASN A 119 0.91 12.48 -4.16
N ARG A 120 0.95 13.13 -5.32
CA ARG A 120 0.42 14.47 -5.60
C ARG A 120 -0.44 14.50 -6.87
N SER A 121 -0.71 13.34 -7.46
CA SER A 121 -1.34 13.26 -8.79
C SER A 121 -2.55 12.32 -8.88
N ALA A 122 -3.08 11.83 -7.76
CA ALA A 122 -4.24 10.95 -7.76
C ALA A 122 -5.52 11.60 -8.36
N HIS A 123 -5.61 12.91 -8.36
CA HIS A 123 -6.67 13.69 -9.01
C HIS A 123 -6.39 14.03 -10.48
N ILE A 124 -5.19 13.74 -10.97
CA ILE A 124 -4.77 14.09 -12.35
C ILE A 124 -5.11 12.91 -13.26
N LYS A 125 -6.03 13.14 -14.18
CA LYS A 125 -6.49 12.14 -15.15
C LYS A 125 -5.32 11.42 -15.84
N ASN A 126 -5.42 10.10 -15.92
CA ASN A 126 -4.45 9.18 -16.52
C ASN A 126 -3.08 9.11 -15.83
N SER A 127 -2.89 9.74 -14.67
CA SER A 127 -1.74 9.40 -13.84
C SER A 127 -1.91 7.98 -13.28
N LEU A 128 -0.82 7.31 -12.92
CA LEU A 128 -0.89 5.96 -12.37
C LEU A 128 -1.70 5.93 -11.06
N SER A 129 -1.52 6.92 -10.19
CA SER A 129 -2.33 7.03 -8.97
C SER A 129 -3.80 7.33 -9.26
N ASN A 130 -4.12 8.04 -10.35
CA ASN A 130 -5.51 8.21 -10.80
C ASN A 130 -6.12 6.89 -11.30
N LEU A 131 -5.35 6.04 -11.98
CA LEU A 131 -5.81 4.70 -12.36
C LEU A 131 -6.11 3.84 -11.12
N ILE A 132 -5.34 3.99 -10.06
CA ILE A 132 -5.66 3.35 -8.76
C ILE A 132 -6.99 3.90 -8.22
N MET A 133 -7.23 5.20 -8.29
CA MET A 133 -8.52 5.79 -7.89
C MET A 133 -9.70 5.25 -8.71
N GLN A 134 -9.50 5.05 -10.01
CA GLN A 134 -10.53 4.41 -10.86
C GLN A 134 -10.80 2.96 -10.42
N ALA A 135 -9.75 2.20 -10.12
CA ALA A 135 -9.91 0.84 -9.61
C ALA A 135 -10.64 0.82 -8.25
N ILE A 136 -10.40 1.78 -7.37
CA ILE A 136 -11.14 1.93 -6.11
C ILE A 136 -12.65 2.08 -6.37
N ASP A 137 -13.03 2.89 -7.35
CA ASP A 137 -14.43 3.06 -7.73
C ASP A 137 -15.00 1.78 -8.40
N GLU A 138 -14.29 1.17 -9.33
CA GLU A 138 -14.73 -0.02 -10.08
C GLU A 138 -14.86 -1.27 -9.22
N LEU A 139 -14.04 -1.39 -8.18
CA LEU A 139 -14.01 -2.52 -7.25
C LEU A 139 -14.86 -2.28 -5.98
N ASP A 140 -15.60 -1.19 -5.92
CA ASP A 140 -16.39 -0.79 -4.76
C ASP A 140 -15.59 -0.86 -3.45
N VAL A 141 -14.34 -0.35 -3.47
CA VAL A 141 -13.46 -0.36 -2.30
C VAL A 141 -14.03 0.55 -1.21
N ASN A 142 -14.17 -0.01 -0.01
CA ASN A 142 -14.76 0.69 1.12
C ASN A 142 -13.71 1.40 1.99
N PHE A 143 -12.49 0.85 2.07
CA PHE A 143 -11.41 1.35 2.94
C PHE A 143 -10.06 1.20 2.24
N VAL A 144 -9.18 2.18 2.45
CA VAL A 144 -7.85 2.21 1.82
C VAL A 144 -6.76 2.44 2.88
N GLY A 145 -5.71 1.63 2.82
CA GLY A 145 -4.45 1.86 3.51
C GLY A 145 -3.32 2.04 2.50
N ASP A 146 -2.66 3.20 2.51
CA ASP A 146 -1.50 3.51 1.70
C ASP A 146 -0.26 3.58 2.60
N PHE A 147 0.72 2.70 2.35
CA PHE A 147 1.85 2.48 3.25
C PHE A 147 3.14 3.01 2.64
N HIS A 148 3.81 3.87 3.39
CA HIS A 148 4.99 4.63 3.03
C HIS A 148 6.12 4.45 4.05
N SER A 149 7.28 4.99 3.72
CA SER A 149 8.36 5.22 4.68
C SER A 149 8.90 6.64 4.57
N THR A 150 9.47 7.14 5.66
CA THR A 150 10.02 8.48 5.77
C THR A 150 11.41 8.43 6.36
N ALA A 151 12.34 9.23 5.81
CA ALA A 151 13.65 9.42 6.41
C ALA A 151 13.57 10.40 7.60
N LYS A 152 14.50 10.28 8.55
CA LYS A 152 14.51 11.05 9.80
C LYS A 152 14.45 12.57 9.61
N ASN A 153 15.09 13.09 8.56
CA ASN A 153 15.12 14.53 8.27
C ASN A 153 14.13 14.95 7.18
N SER A 154 13.11 14.13 6.95
CA SER A 154 12.07 14.34 5.96
C SER A 154 10.74 14.66 6.63
N ASN A 155 9.69 14.83 5.88
CA ASN A 155 8.33 15.05 6.38
C ASN A 155 7.50 13.78 6.14
N PRO A 156 6.96 13.12 7.19
CA PRO A 156 6.90 13.54 8.60
C PRO A 156 8.18 13.28 9.41
N GLY A 157 9.13 12.46 8.96
CA GLY A 157 10.39 12.19 9.64
C GLY A 157 10.29 11.34 10.92
N PHE A 158 9.13 10.72 11.16
CA PHE A 158 8.88 9.80 12.27
C PHE A 158 7.73 8.83 11.92
N GLU A 159 7.66 7.75 12.67
CA GLU A 159 6.57 6.77 12.52
C GLU A 159 5.21 7.39 12.85
N SER A 160 4.26 7.29 11.91
CA SER A 160 2.98 7.96 12.03
C SER A 160 1.88 7.30 11.19
N VAL A 161 0.64 7.71 11.45
CA VAL A 161 -0.52 7.40 10.61
C VAL A 161 -1.26 8.69 10.31
N PHE A 162 -1.35 9.03 9.03
CA PHE A 162 -2.13 10.17 8.55
C PHE A 162 -3.60 9.81 8.39
N SER A 163 -4.46 10.76 8.72
CA SER A 163 -5.90 10.65 8.56
C SER A 163 -6.54 12.01 8.31
N SER A 164 -7.78 12.02 7.84
CA SER A 164 -8.60 13.23 7.68
C SER A 164 -9.97 13.01 8.28
N ARG A 165 -10.48 14.03 9.02
CA ARG A 165 -11.76 13.91 9.73
C ARG A 165 -12.96 14.08 8.79
N ASN A 166 -12.89 15.03 7.90
CA ASN A 166 -13.99 15.37 7.00
C ASN A 166 -13.57 15.25 5.52
N PRO A 167 -14.42 14.63 4.68
CA PRO A 167 -15.76 14.10 4.94
C PRO A 167 -15.79 12.63 5.42
N SER A 168 -14.63 12.02 5.71
CA SER A 168 -14.50 10.59 6.03
C SER A 168 -14.03 10.37 7.47
N PRO A 169 -14.87 10.58 8.50
CA PRO A 169 -14.44 10.55 9.91
C PRO A 169 -13.89 9.20 10.36
N GLU A 170 -14.28 8.09 9.73
CA GLU A 170 -13.76 6.77 10.05
C GLU A 170 -12.25 6.63 9.74
N SER A 171 -11.70 7.46 8.86
CA SER A 171 -10.26 7.59 8.66
C SER A 171 -9.52 7.84 9.98
N CYS A 172 -10.02 8.75 10.81
CA CYS A 172 -9.44 9.05 12.12
C CYS A 172 -9.61 7.88 13.12
N LEU A 173 -10.73 7.17 13.07
CA LEU A 173 -10.95 6.00 13.93
C LEU A 173 -9.95 4.89 13.61
N ILE A 174 -9.73 4.62 12.33
CA ILE A 174 -8.74 3.64 11.87
C ILE A 174 -7.33 4.06 12.31
N ALA A 175 -6.95 5.32 12.09
CA ALA A 175 -5.63 5.83 12.48
C ALA A 175 -5.39 5.71 14.00
N ASN A 176 -6.37 6.05 14.81
CA ASN A 176 -6.30 5.90 16.27
C ASN A 176 -6.20 4.43 16.68
N TYR A 177 -6.91 3.54 15.99
CA TYR A 177 -6.82 2.10 16.25
C TYR A 177 -5.41 1.57 15.97
N ILE A 178 -4.81 1.92 14.84
CA ILE A 178 -3.43 1.54 14.51
C ILE A 178 -2.46 2.10 15.56
N SER A 179 -2.61 3.36 15.94
CA SER A 179 -1.81 4.01 16.98
C SER A 179 -1.89 3.25 18.33
N ALA A 180 -3.07 2.83 18.73
CA ALA A 180 -3.27 2.06 19.95
C ALA A 180 -2.59 0.70 19.92
N GLN A 181 -2.48 0.08 18.73
CA GLN A 181 -1.84 -1.22 18.56
C GLN A 181 -0.30 -1.16 18.60
N MET A 182 0.30 -0.09 18.09
CA MET A 182 1.74 -0.06 17.87
C MET A 182 2.45 1.24 18.24
N GLY A 183 1.73 2.23 18.76
CA GLY A 183 2.31 3.49 19.22
C GLY A 183 2.70 4.49 18.12
N SER A 184 2.31 4.26 16.86
CA SER A 184 2.50 5.25 15.79
C SER A 184 1.78 6.55 16.12
N LYS A 185 2.41 7.70 15.86
CA LYS A 185 1.77 9.00 16.07
C LYS A 185 0.66 9.22 15.05
N VAL A 186 -0.50 9.71 15.50
CA VAL A 186 -1.59 10.11 14.59
C VAL A 186 -1.36 11.55 14.15
N ILE A 187 -1.39 11.76 12.82
CA ILE A 187 -1.41 13.08 12.19
C ILE A 187 -2.77 13.22 11.53
N SER A 188 -3.65 14.02 12.11
CA SER A 188 -5.03 14.16 11.66
C SER A 188 -5.30 15.55 11.13
N PHE A 189 -5.90 15.63 9.95
CA PHE A 189 -6.35 16.89 9.35
C PHE A 189 -7.85 17.03 9.53
N GLU A 190 -8.31 18.26 9.73
CA GLU A 190 -9.74 18.54 9.86
C GLU A 190 -10.50 18.28 8.56
N PHE A 191 -9.88 18.62 7.40
CA PHE A 191 -10.47 18.45 6.08
C PHE A 191 -9.48 17.81 5.11
N ALA A 192 -9.94 16.81 4.36
CA ALA A 192 -9.24 16.29 3.19
C ALA A 192 -9.21 17.37 2.08
N GLY A 193 -8.26 17.27 1.16
CA GLY A 193 -8.11 18.17 0.02
C GLY A 193 -7.43 19.51 0.34
N LYS A 194 -6.87 19.69 1.54
CA LYS A 194 -6.26 20.97 1.98
C LYS A 194 -4.73 20.94 1.99
N ILE A 195 -4.13 19.96 2.61
CA ILE A 195 -2.68 19.94 2.91
C ILE A 195 -1.91 19.11 1.87
N TYR A 196 -2.26 17.85 1.72
CA TYR A 196 -1.58 16.92 0.80
C TYR A 196 -2.43 16.62 -0.44
N LYS A 197 -2.84 17.67 -1.15
CA LYS A 197 -3.66 17.55 -2.36
C LYS A 197 -3.06 16.56 -3.35
N GLY A 198 -3.90 15.61 -3.78
CA GLY A 198 -3.52 14.61 -4.76
C GLY A 198 -2.77 13.40 -4.20
N ALA A 199 -2.54 13.33 -2.88
CA ALA A 199 -2.19 12.08 -2.24
C ALA A 199 -3.34 11.08 -2.36
N VAL A 200 -3.02 9.79 -2.47
CA VAL A 200 -4.06 8.75 -2.61
C VAL A 200 -5.01 8.77 -1.41
N GLU A 201 -4.48 8.80 -0.19
CA GLU A 201 -5.28 8.89 1.04
C GLU A 201 -6.19 10.12 1.04
N ASP A 202 -5.64 11.29 0.67
CA ASP A 202 -6.36 12.55 0.66
C ASP A 202 -7.53 12.54 -0.33
N VAL A 203 -7.32 12.06 -1.55
CA VAL A 203 -8.36 11.95 -2.58
C VAL A 203 -9.42 10.91 -2.19
N CYS A 204 -9.03 9.78 -1.59
CA CYS A 204 -9.97 8.79 -1.06
C CYS A 204 -10.88 9.41 0.01
N ASN A 205 -10.30 10.04 1.01
CA ASN A 205 -11.07 10.69 2.09
C ASN A 205 -11.99 11.79 1.57
N LEU A 206 -11.52 12.57 0.60
CA LEU A 206 -12.34 13.62 -0.03
C LEU A 206 -13.56 13.05 -0.77
N LYS A 207 -13.42 11.85 -1.35
CA LYS A 207 -14.51 11.13 -2.02
C LYS A 207 -15.44 10.37 -1.07
N GLY A 208 -15.15 10.37 0.21
CA GLY A 208 -15.93 9.63 1.22
C GLY A 208 -15.52 8.15 1.38
N VAL A 209 -14.35 7.77 0.88
CA VAL A 209 -13.74 6.45 1.11
C VAL A 209 -12.70 6.60 2.21
N PRO A 210 -12.98 6.15 3.45
CA PRO A 210 -12.05 6.31 4.56
C PRO A 210 -10.70 5.68 4.26
N ALA A 211 -9.64 6.47 4.39
CA ALA A 211 -8.29 6.05 4.07
C ALA A 211 -7.27 6.58 5.09
N VAL A 212 -6.20 5.85 5.25
CA VAL A 212 -5.05 6.23 6.08
C VAL A 212 -3.76 6.09 5.30
N THR A 213 -2.75 6.88 5.65
CA THR A 213 -1.37 6.69 5.22
C THR A 213 -0.55 6.24 6.42
N GLY A 214 0.04 5.05 6.35
CA GLY A 214 1.02 4.59 7.33
C GLY A 214 2.43 5.00 6.92
N GLU A 215 3.20 5.52 7.87
CA GLU A 215 4.61 5.90 7.67
C GLU A 215 5.48 5.17 8.69
N VAL A 216 6.55 4.54 8.22
CA VAL A 216 7.60 3.99 9.08
C VAL A 216 8.92 4.69 8.84
N LEU A 217 9.77 4.74 9.86
CA LEU A 217 11.08 5.39 9.75
C LEU A 217 12.08 4.47 9.04
N SER A 218 12.62 4.94 7.93
CA SER A 218 13.68 4.29 7.17
C SER A 218 14.38 5.29 6.27
N PRO A 219 15.70 5.18 6.04
CA PRO A 219 16.33 5.95 4.98
C PRO A 219 15.65 5.67 3.63
N PHE A 220 15.54 6.69 2.78
CA PHE A 220 15.07 6.47 1.41
C PHE A 220 16.05 5.59 0.64
N ALA A 221 15.53 4.84 -0.32
CA ALA A 221 16.28 3.93 -1.18
C ALA A 221 16.97 2.75 -0.45
N LEU A 222 16.64 2.54 0.83
CA LEU A 222 17.16 1.46 1.67
C LEU A 222 16.03 0.83 2.50
N VAL A 223 16.29 -0.34 3.06
CA VAL A 223 15.47 -0.94 4.10
C VAL A 223 16.21 -0.77 5.43
N GLY A 224 15.78 0.18 6.24
CA GLY A 224 16.31 0.37 7.58
C GLY A 224 16.03 -0.85 8.46
N LYS A 225 16.92 -1.14 9.42
CA LYS A 225 16.77 -2.29 10.32
C LYS A 225 15.41 -2.27 11.03
N GLY A 226 14.61 -3.32 10.84
CA GLY A 226 13.30 -3.48 11.47
C GLY A 226 12.18 -2.65 10.86
N SER A 227 12.45 -1.87 9.82
CA SER A 227 11.45 -0.98 9.21
C SER A 227 10.37 -1.75 8.44
N ASP A 228 10.72 -2.84 7.80
CA ASP A 228 9.79 -3.72 7.10
C ASP A 228 8.87 -4.48 8.08
N GLU A 229 9.38 -4.95 9.21
CA GLU A 229 8.57 -5.54 10.29
C GLU A 229 7.58 -4.50 10.86
N LYS A 230 8.01 -3.26 11.06
CA LYS A 230 7.11 -2.18 11.52
C LYS A 230 6.03 -1.85 10.50
N SER A 231 6.38 -1.79 9.21
CA SER A 231 5.40 -1.61 8.15
C SER A 231 4.40 -2.76 8.10
N LEU A 232 4.86 -4.00 8.25
CA LEU A 232 4.00 -5.18 8.34
C LEU A 232 3.06 -5.10 9.54
N MET A 233 3.53 -4.64 10.70
CA MET A 233 2.69 -4.43 11.88
C MET A 233 1.63 -3.35 11.63
N GLN A 234 1.96 -2.24 10.96
CA GLN A 234 0.96 -1.24 10.55
C GLN A 234 -0.11 -1.84 9.65
N MET A 235 0.29 -2.62 8.64
CA MET A 235 -0.63 -3.30 7.73
C MET A 235 -1.55 -4.28 8.46
N LYS A 236 -1.00 -5.10 9.34
CA LYS A 236 -1.76 -6.06 10.16
C LYS A 236 -2.71 -5.35 11.14
N SER A 237 -2.26 -4.25 11.75
CA SER A 237 -3.11 -3.42 12.62
C SER A 237 -4.27 -2.81 11.83
N PHE A 238 -4.02 -2.30 10.63
CA PHE A 238 -5.05 -1.82 9.72
C PHE A 238 -6.09 -2.91 9.42
N LEU A 239 -5.66 -4.10 9.04
CA LEU A 239 -6.56 -5.22 8.74
C LEU A 239 -7.30 -5.73 9.98
N SER A 240 -6.70 -5.67 11.16
CA SER A 240 -7.36 -6.10 12.40
C SER A 240 -8.51 -5.19 12.81
N TYR A 241 -8.52 -3.93 12.39
CA TYR A 241 -9.70 -3.04 12.55
C TYR A 241 -10.96 -3.64 11.90
N PHE A 242 -10.79 -4.40 10.83
CA PHE A 242 -11.87 -5.07 10.09
C PHE A 242 -12.08 -6.53 10.54
N GLY A 243 -11.52 -6.94 11.67
CA GLY A 243 -11.69 -8.28 12.21
C GLY A 243 -10.80 -9.34 11.55
N ILE A 244 -9.76 -8.95 10.82
CA ILE A 244 -8.79 -9.87 10.24
C ILE A 244 -7.64 -10.06 11.23
N PHE A 245 -7.53 -11.28 11.78
CA PHE A 245 -6.51 -11.62 12.77
C PHE A 245 -5.51 -12.62 12.19
N PHE A 246 -4.25 -12.44 12.56
CA PHE A 246 -3.15 -13.32 12.17
C PHE A 246 -2.85 -14.31 13.30
N LYS A 247 -2.55 -15.56 12.93
CA LYS A 247 -2.07 -16.56 13.91
C LYS A 247 -0.74 -16.05 14.49
N LYS A 248 -0.62 -16.11 15.82
CA LYS A 248 0.62 -15.82 16.54
C LYS A 248 1.63 -16.94 16.31
#